data_7bc03e34b280c96be0451d6637988c23
#
_entry.id   7bc03e34b280c96be0451d6637988c23
#
_cell.length_a   1.000
_cell.length_b   1.000
_cell.length_c   1.000
_cell.angle_alpha   90.00
_cell.angle_beta   90.00
_cell.angle_gamma   90.00
#
_symmetry.space_group_name_H-M   'P 1'
#
loop_
_entity.id
_entity.type
_entity.pdbx_description
1 polymer ?
#
loop_
_entity_poly.entity_id
_entity_poly.type
_entity_poly.pdbx_seq_one_letter_code
_entity_poly.pdbx_strand_id
1 'polypeptide(L)'
;MLFRSNLKAELVVLSGNDTAIGKVTNDGVIGLSRSFLTAGATSVIGSLWSVSDRETAFLMTEFYQELSKNPDKAAALRQAMLTTMKKYPSPMYWAAFILIGNG
;
A
#
# COMPACT_ATOMS: atom_id res chain seq x y z
N MET A 1 1.65 9.48 0.54
CA MET A 1 1.16 9.32 1.93
C MET A 1 1.81 8.10 2.56
N LEU A 2 2.22 8.22 3.78
CA LEU A 2 2.91 7.16 4.51
C LEU A 2 2.07 6.67 5.67
N PHE A 3 1.84 5.35 5.74
CA PHE A 3 1.14 4.72 6.86
C PHE A 3 2.04 3.70 7.51
N ARG A 4 1.96 3.60 8.84
CA ARG A 4 2.62 2.55 9.60
C ARG A 4 1.58 1.73 10.33
N SER A 5 1.66 0.40 10.21
CA SER A 5 0.65 -0.47 10.77
C SER A 5 0.85 -0.75 12.25
N ASN A 6 2.08 -0.75 12.75
CA ASN A 6 2.32 -1.01 14.17
C ASN A 6 3.70 -0.55 14.59
N LEU A 7 3.98 -0.75 15.88
CA LEU A 7 5.19 -0.24 16.52
C LEU A 7 6.48 -0.86 16.01
N LYS A 8 6.40 -2.06 15.44
CA LYS A 8 7.58 -2.77 14.94
C LYS A 8 7.77 -2.56 13.44
N ALA A 9 6.99 -1.69 12.86
CA ALA A 9 7.04 -1.42 11.43
C ALA A 9 6.91 -2.70 10.57
N GLU A 10 6.02 -3.59 10.98
CA GLU A 10 5.77 -4.81 10.20
C GLU A 10 5.24 -4.50 8.81
N LEU A 11 4.55 -3.39 8.68
CA LEU A 11 3.98 -2.97 7.42
C LEU A 11 4.15 -1.46 7.28
N VAL A 12 4.67 -1.05 6.14
CA VAL A 12 4.77 0.36 5.76
C VAL A 12 3.98 0.55 4.48
N VAL A 13 3.20 1.62 4.40
CA VAL A 13 2.42 1.92 3.20
C VAL A 13 2.90 3.23 2.61
N LEU A 14 3.25 3.21 1.33
CA LEU A 14 3.73 4.36 0.60
C LEU A 14 2.78 4.67 -0.54
N SER A 15 2.40 5.92 -0.70
CA SER A 15 1.64 6.38 -1.85
C SER A 15 2.57 7.02 -2.87
N GLY A 16 2.28 6.84 -4.16
CA GLY A 16 3.05 7.42 -5.22
C GLY A 16 3.08 8.94 -5.23
N ASN A 17 2.17 9.58 -4.50
CA ASN A 17 2.18 11.04 -4.35
C ASN A 17 2.77 11.49 -3.01
N ASP A 18 3.54 10.64 -2.36
CA ASP A 18 4.22 11.02 -1.13
C ASP A 18 5.33 12.01 -1.44
N THR A 19 5.08 13.26 -1.11
CA THR A 19 5.98 14.36 -1.46
C THR A 19 7.25 14.38 -0.62
N ALA A 20 7.31 13.63 0.46
CA ALA A 20 8.49 13.58 1.30
C ALA A 20 9.70 13.04 0.55
N ILE A 21 9.47 12.25 -0.48
CA ILE A 21 10.52 11.66 -1.30
C ILE A 21 10.54 12.24 -2.71
N GLY A 22 9.77 13.29 -2.92
CA GLY A 22 9.70 13.97 -4.21
C GLY A 22 8.90 13.20 -5.23
N LYS A 23 9.26 13.35 -6.48
CA LYS A 23 8.56 12.68 -7.57
C LYS A 23 8.92 11.21 -7.57
N VAL A 24 7.94 10.36 -7.28
CA VAL A 24 8.16 8.92 -7.18
C VAL A 24 7.79 8.27 -8.51
N THR A 25 8.76 7.57 -9.11
CA THR A 25 8.56 6.69 -10.25
C THR A 25 8.35 5.26 -9.74
N ASN A 26 8.00 4.33 -10.63
CA ASN A 26 7.91 2.92 -10.26
C ASN A 26 9.21 2.42 -9.62
N ASP A 27 10.35 2.79 -10.21
CA ASP A 27 11.66 2.43 -9.66
C ASP A 27 11.89 3.07 -8.31
N GLY A 28 11.42 4.30 -8.10
CA GLY A 28 11.52 5.00 -6.84
C GLY A 28 10.74 4.30 -5.74
N VAL A 29 9.54 3.83 -6.04
CA VAL A 29 8.74 3.07 -5.07
C VAL A 29 9.47 1.79 -4.66
N ILE A 30 10.01 1.06 -5.62
CA ILE A 30 10.74 -0.18 -5.35
C ILE A 30 12.01 0.11 -4.52
N GLY A 31 12.78 1.13 -4.89
CA GLY A 31 13.99 1.49 -4.16
C GLY A 31 13.71 1.92 -2.74
N LEU A 32 12.68 2.74 -2.54
CA LEU A 32 12.30 3.18 -1.21
C LEU A 32 11.77 2.02 -0.37
N SER A 33 11.03 1.10 -0.99
CA SER A 33 10.55 -0.10 -0.30
C SER A 33 11.71 -0.93 0.25
N ARG A 34 12.79 -1.07 -0.52
CA ARG A 34 13.99 -1.77 -0.06
C ARG A 34 14.60 -1.09 1.16
N SER A 35 14.60 0.23 1.18
CA SER A 35 15.13 0.97 2.34
C SER A 35 14.35 0.65 3.60
N PHE A 36 13.02 0.59 3.52
CA PHE A 36 12.19 0.23 4.66
C PHE A 36 12.39 -1.21 5.08
N LEU A 37 12.52 -2.13 4.14
CA LEU A 37 12.77 -3.53 4.44
C LEU A 37 14.13 -3.70 5.13
N THR A 38 15.14 -3.01 4.65
CA THR A 38 16.47 -3.02 5.26
C THR A 38 16.42 -2.47 6.69
N ALA A 39 15.57 -1.48 6.92
CA ALA A 39 15.42 -0.86 8.25
C ALA A 39 14.57 -1.69 9.21
N GLY A 40 14.05 -2.85 8.79
CA GLY A 40 13.35 -3.77 9.66
C GLY A 40 11.87 -3.97 9.38
N ALA A 41 11.28 -3.28 8.40
CA ALA A 41 9.91 -3.55 8.01
C ALA A 41 9.84 -4.93 7.36
N THR A 42 8.79 -5.70 7.65
CA THR A 42 8.61 -7.02 7.03
C THR A 42 7.91 -6.94 5.69
N SER A 43 7.12 -5.90 5.48
CA SER A 43 6.36 -5.71 4.25
C SER A 43 6.17 -4.23 3.97
N VAL A 44 6.04 -3.90 2.70
CA VAL A 44 5.74 -2.54 2.25
C VAL A 44 4.66 -2.62 1.19
N ILE A 45 3.61 -1.80 1.34
CA ILE A 45 2.63 -1.59 0.28
C ILE A 45 2.96 -0.25 -0.38
N GLY A 46 3.18 -0.28 -1.68
CA GLY A 46 3.44 0.93 -2.43
C GLY A 46 2.44 1.12 -3.55
N SER A 47 2.28 2.34 -4.04
CA SER A 47 1.50 2.59 -5.22
C SER A 47 2.42 2.97 -6.38
N LEU A 48 2.15 2.39 -7.55
CA LEU A 48 2.98 2.58 -8.74
C LEU A 48 2.69 3.90 -9.45
N TRP A 49 1.55 4.51 -9.16
CA TRP A 49 1.23 5.86 -9.65
C TRP A 49 0.40 6.58 -8.59
N SER A 50 0.25 7.89 -8.77
CA SER A 50 -0.49 8.69 -7.80
C SER A 50 -1.98 8.36 -7.83
N VAL A 51 -2.51 8.07 -6.65
CA VAL A 51 -3.95 7.87 -6.44
C VAL A 51 -4.37 8.91 -5.41
N SER A 52 -5.54 9.51 -5.59
CA SER A 52 -6.00 10.53 -4.67
C SER A 52 -6.17 9.97 -3.26
N ASP A 53 -6.08 10.85 -2.27
CA ASP A 53 -6.13 10.45 -0.86
C ASP A 53 -7.45 9.79 -0.49
N ARG A 54 -8.55 10.20 -1.12
CA ARG A 54 -9.86 9.61 -0.85
C ARG A 54 -9.89 8.12 -1.18
N GLU A 55 -9.49 7.77 -2.39
CA GLU A 55 -9.53 6.38 -2.84
C GLU A 55 -8.47 5.55 -2.14
N THR A 56 -7.31 6.13 -1.87
CA THR A 56 -6.27 5.47 -1.09
C THR A 56 -6.77 5.16 0.32
N ALA A 57 -7.40 6.13 0.97
CA ALA A 57 -7.94 5.93 2.32
C ALA A 57 -9.03 4.85 2.33
N PHE A 58 -9.88 4.82 1.33
CA PHE A 58 -10.90 3.78 1.22
C PHE A 58 -10.25 2.41 1.11
N LEU A 59 -9.30 2.25 0.19
CA LEU A 59 -8.62 0.97 0.00
C LEU A 59 -7.89 0.54 1.26
N MET A 60 -7.19 1.44 1.92
CA MET A 60 -6.44 1.10 3.13
C MET A 60 -7.36 0.74 4.28
N THR A 61 -8.52 1.39 4.40
CA THR A 61 -9.51 1.03 5.40
C THR A 61 -9.98 -0.41 5.18
N GLU A 62 -10.29 -0.76 3.93
CA GLU A 62 -10.69 -2.12 3.59
C GLU A 62 -9.57 -3.11 3.82
N PHE A 63 -8.33 -2.72 3.51
CA PHE A 63 -7.17 -3.57 3.74
C PHE A 63 -7.04 -3.92 5.23
N TYR A 64 -7.11 -2.93 6.11
CA TYR A 64 -6.96 -3.19 7.54
C TYR A 64 -8.13 -3.99 8.10
N GLN A 65 -9.33 -3.79 7.59
CA GLN A 65 -10.48 -4.62 7.98
C GLN A 65 -10.26 -6.08 7.59
N GLU A 66 -9.79 -6.33 6.38
CA GLU A 66 -9.51 -7.69 5.93
C GLU A 66 -8.36 -8.30 6.72
N LEU A 67 -7.33 -7.51 7.02
CA LEU A 67 -6.18 -7.98 7.76
C LEU A 67 -6.57 -8.41 9.18
N SER A 68 -7.55 -7.76 9.78
CA SER A 68 -8.03 -8.15 11.11
C SER A 68 -8.72 -9.51 11.11
N LYS A 69 -9.24 -9.93 9.98
CA LYS A 69 -9.89 -11.25 9.85
C LYS A 69 -8.88 -12.33 9.46
N ASN A 70 -7.88 -11.98 8.69
CA ASN A 70 -6.90 -12.91 8.17
C ASN A 70 -5.54 -12.18 8.07
N PRO A 71 -4.52 -12.66 8.80
CA PRO A 71 -3.23 -11.97 8.83
C PRO A 71 -2.41 -12.06 7.54
N ASP A 72 -2.89 -12.76 6.53
CA ASP A 72 -2.23 -12.82 5.23
C ASP A 72 -2.37 -11.48 4.51
N LYS A 73 -1.27 -10.73 4.46
CA LYS A 73 -1.27 -9.38 3.88
C LYS A 73 -1.58 -9.38 2.39
N ALA A 74 -1.10 -10.38 1.66
CA ALA A 74 -1.37 -10.47 0.22
C ALA A 74 -2.85 -10.69 -0.05
N ALA A 75 -3.49 -11.59 0.71
CA ALA A 75 -4.91 -11.85 0.57
C ALA A 75 -5.73 -10.63 0.99
N ALA A 76 -5.33 -9.95 2.06
CA ALA A 76 -6.02 -8.76 2.54
C ALA A 76 -5.95 -7.63 1.50
N LEU A 77 -4.78 -7.42 0.90
CA LEU A 77 -4.63 -6.40 -0.13
C LEU A 77 -5.46 -6.73 -1.36
N ARG A 78 -5.43 -7.97 -1.80
CA ARG A 78 -6.22 -8.40 -2.95
C ARG A 78 -7.71 -8.14 -2.71
N GLN A 79 -8.21 -8.50 -1.54
CA GLN A 79 -9.62 -8.30 -1.22
C GLN A 79 -9.96 -6.80 -1.14
N ALA A 80 -9.07 -6.00 -0.57
CA ALA A 80 -9.26 -4.56 -0.51
C ALA A 80 -9.33 -3.95 -1.91
N MET A 81 -8.47 -4.41 -2.82
CA MET A 81 -8.49 -3.93 -4.20
C MET A 81 -9.80 -4.32 -4.90
N LEU A 82 -10.27 -5.54 -4.69
CA LEU A 82 -11.54 -5.99 -5.29
C LEU A 82 -12.72 -5.19 -4.76
N THR A 83 -12.75 -4.89 -3.47
CA THR A 83 -13.80 -4.07 -2.87
C THR A 83 -13.74 -2.64 -3.38
N THR A 84 -12.54 -2.09 -3.51
CA THR A 84 -12.36 -0.75 -4.06
C THR A 84 -12.81 -0.67 -5.51
N MET A 85 -12.56 -1.73 -6.29
CA MET A 85 -13.00 -1.81 -7.68
C MET A 85 -14.52 -1.69 -7.80
N LYS A 86 -15.25 -2.25 -6.86
CA LYS A 86 -16.71 -2.18 -6.88
C LYS A 86 -17.22 -0.76 -6.68
N LYS A 87 -16.53 0.03 -5.85
CA LYS A 87 -16.92 1.41 -5.57
C LYS A 87 -16.34 2.39 -6.60
N TYR A 88 -15.12 2.14 -7.03
CA TYR A 88 -14.40 2.98 -7.98
C TYR A 88 -13.89 2.08 -9.11
N PRO A 89 -14.70 1.85 -10.16
CA PRO A 89 -14.38 0.82 -11.16
C PRO A 89 -13.12 1.05 -11.98
N SER A 90 -12.71 2.31 -12.13
CA SER A 90 -11.52 2.59 -12.94
C SER A 90 -10.27 2.00 -12.28
N PRO A 91 -9.45 1.23 -13.02
CA PRO A 91 -8.22 0.66 -12.47
C PRO A 91 -7.26 1.69 -11.92
N MET A 92 -7.37 2.94 -12.32
CA MET A 92 -6.58 4.04 -11.81
C MET A 92 -6.65 4.13 -10.28
N TYR A 93 -7.76 3.73 -9.68
CA TYR A 93 -7.98 3.90 -8.25
C TYR A 93 -7.62 2.69 -7.41
N TRP A 94 -7.58 1.49 -7.98
CA TRP A 94 -7.36 0.28 -7.18
C TRP A 94 -6.19 -0.58 -7.67
N ALA A 95 -5.77 -0.44 -8.92
CA ALA A 95 -4.76 -1.32 -9.49
C ALA A 95 -3.33 -0.83 -9.26
N ALA A 96 -3.16 0.31 -8.61
CA ALA A 96 -1.84 0.91 -8.41
C ALA A 96 -1.02 0.22 -7.33
N PHE A 97 -1.63 -0.54 -6.45
CA PHE A 97 -1.01 -0.97 -5.20
C PHE A 97 -0.33 -2.32 -5.33
N ILE A 98 0.87 -2.43 -4.75
CA ILE A 98 1.66 -3.67 -4.72
C ILE A 98 2.15 -3.93 -3.31
N LEU A 99 2.34 -5.21 -3.01
CA LEU A 99 2.93 -5.64 -1.75
C LEU A 99 4.33 -6.15 -2.02
N ILE A 100 5.30 -5.67 -1.26
CA ILE A 100 6.70 -6.05 -1.38
C ILE A 100 7.17 -6.58 -0.03
N GLY A 101 7.88 -7.70 -0.05
CA GLY A 101 8.39 -8.31 1.16
C GLY A 101 7.58 -9.55 1.53
N ASN A 102 7.59 -9.89 2.82
CA ASN A 102 6.84 -11.05 3.31
C ASN A 102 5.38 -10.71 3.51
N GLY A 103 4.54 -11.48 2.89
CA GLY A 103 3.09 -11.32 2.98
C GLY A 103 2.47 -11.67 4.32
#